data_196ef1e19c368995124e19434b3eb1eb
#
_entry.id   196ef1e19c368995124e19434b3eb1eb
#
_cell.length_a   1.000
_cell.length_b   1.000
_cell.length_c   1.000
_cell.angle_alpha   90.00
_cell.angle_beta   90.00
_cell.angle_gamma   90.00
#
_symmetry.space_group_name_H-M   'P 1'
#
loop_
_entity.id
_entity.type
_entity.pdbx_description
1 polymer ?
#
loop_
_entity_poly.entity_id
_entity_poly.type
_entity_poly.pdbx_seq_one_letter_code
_entity_poly.pdbx_strand_id
1 'polypeptide(L)'
;MANFDMAELALKSVCPNNAMKYDDKEMPSIMVFIPKFRLCDVLSTADTSVHPAFRVNGVEIDGFWVGKYQTSHYNGRAYSLPGENPANTASLDTFVSYNRAKGGKFHEITCAEWAAIALWCHKAGKEPYGNNNYGKDTRESLYRAIPTSKDNDKTGRVATGTGPVTWSHDGTLEGIWDLNGNVWEWCAGLRLVKGEVQVIADNNAAAPTCDMSASSAAWKAISAATGELVAPDGNGTTQGTVKLDFISGKWTYSTTIAHTTGANGCSFKDVTCDSSIGAAAKLLLQALAMLPDAALTGDGIDATYGGDYFY
;
A
#
# COMPACT_ATOMS: atom_id res chain seq x y z
N MET A 1 6.51 -25.23 22.59
CA MET A 1 5.44 -24.76 21.65
C MET A 1 4.66 -23.66 22.33
N ALA A 2 4.62 -22.47 21.76
CA ALA A 2 3.68 -21.46 22.21
C ALA A 2 2.27 -21.99 21.88
N ASN A 3 1.36 -22.00 22.85
CA ASN A 3 0.02 -22.54 22.63
C ASN A 3 -0.94 -21.40 22.27
N PHE A 4 -1.14 -21.18 20.98
CA PHE A 4 -2.10 -20.22 20.46
C PHE A 4 -3.41 -20.86 19.99
N ASP A 5 -3.62 -22.16 20.22
CA ASP A 5 -4.77 -22.91 19.73
C ASP A 5 -6.11 -22.27 20.12
N MET A 6 -6.22 -21.79 21.38
CA MET A 6 -7.42 -21.10 21.83
C MET A 6 -7.61 -19.75 21.15
N ALA A 7 -6.54 -19.01 20.90
CA ALA A 7 -6.60 -17.73 20.20
C ALA A 7 -6.98 -17.95 18.72
N GLU A 8 -6.45 -18.98 18.08
CA GLU A 8 -6.80 -19.33 16.71
C GLU A 8 -8.25 -19.80 16.59
N LEU A 9 -8.72 -20.60 17.55
CA LEU A 9 -10.14 -21.02 17.63
C LEU A 9 -11.06 -19.81 17.81
N ALA A 10 -10.70 -18.86 18.70
CA ALA A 10 -11.45 -17.62 18.90
C ALA A 10 -11.47 -16.76 17.63
N LEU A 11 -10.32 -16.60 16.97
CA LEU A 11 -10.25 -15.89 15.69
C LEU A 11 -11.18 -16.53 14.66
N LYS A 12 -11.09 -17.84 14.48
CA LYS A 12 -11.91 -18.58 13.50
C LYS A 12 -13.40 -18.54 13.79
N SER A 13 -13.80 -18.41 15.07
CA SER A 13 -15.22 -18.29 15.44
C SER A 13 -15.82 -16.93 15.10
N VAL A 14 -15.02 -15.87 15.03
CA VAL A 14 -15.47 -14.49 14.75
C VAL A 14 -15.11 -14.06 13.33
N CYS A 15 -13.96 -14.48 12.84
CA CYS A 15 -13.38 -14.12 11.55
C CYS A 15 -12.91 -15.38 10.81
N PRO A 16 -13.82 -16.22 10.28
CA PRO A 16 -13.47 -17.53 9.72
C PRO A 16 -12.52 -17.48 8.53
N ASN A 17 -12.49 -16.38 7.77
CA ASN A 17 -11.62 -16.19 6.60
C ASN A 17 -10.25 -15.61 6.96
N ASN A 18 -10.05 -15.13 8.19
CA ASN A 18 -8.74 -14.72 8.67
C ASN A 18 -7.90 -15.93 9.11
N ALA A 19 -6.57 -15.79 9.13
CA ALA A 19 -5.68 -16.85 9.58
C ALA A 19 -4.58 -16.33 10.49
N MET A 20 -4.17 -17.14 11.45
CA MET A 20 -2.91 -16.96 12.14
C MET A 20 -1.79 -17.56 11.28
N LYS A 21 -0.78 -16.75 10.97
CA LYS A 21 0.44 -17.20 10.28
C LYS A 21 1.61 -17.07 11.24
N TYR A 22 2.38 -18.12 11.38
CA TYR A 22 3.47 -18.20 12.34
C TYR A 22 4.82 -17.97 11.66
N ASP A 23 5.70 -17.27 12.32
CA ASP A 23 7.09 -17.12 11.91
C ASP A 23 7.93 -18.35 12.29
N ASP A 24 9.25 -18.31 12.02
CA ASP A 24 10.19 -19.38 12.34
C ASP A 24 10.45 -19.55 13.85
N LYS A 25 9.86 -18.70 14.69
CA LYS A 25 9.88 -18.74 16.17
C LYS A 25 8.51 -19.07 16.75
N GLU A 26 7.58 -19.53 15.93
CA GLU A 26 6.21 -19.84 16.31
C GLU A 26 5.41 -18.63 16.87
N MET A 27 5.83 -17.39 16.51
CA MET A 27 5.09 -16.19 16.88
C MET A 27 4.06 -15.84 15.81
N PRO A 28 2.80 -15.56 16.21
CA PRO A 28 1.70 -15.34 15.26
C PRO A 28 1.67 -13.93 14.68
N SER A 29 1.09 -13.85 13.49
CA SER A 29 0.47 -12.64 12.94
C SER A 29 -0.93 -12.98 12.45
N ILE A 30 -1.90 -12.11 12.68
CA ILE A 30 -3.24 -12.28 12.13
C ILE A 30 -3.25 -11.68 10.74
N MET A 31 -3.72 -12.48 9.77
CA MET A 31 -3.64 -12.15 8.35
C MET A 31 -5.00 -12.27 7.68
N VAL A 32 -5.23 -11.41 6.69
CA VAL A 32 -6.39 -11.38 5.80
C VAL A 32 -5.94 -11.88 4.42
N PHE A 33 -6.75 -12.70 3.78
CA PHE A 33 -6.48 -13.19 2.43
C PHE A 33 -7.13 -12.26 1.40
N ILE A 34 -6.34 -11.77 0.45
CA ILE A 34 -6.81 -11.00 -0.70
C ILE A 34 -6.79 -11.92 -1.92
N PRO A 35 -7.97 -12.33 -2.43
CA PRO A 35 -8.06 -13.20 -3.58
C PRO A 35 -7.69 -12.49 -4.88
N LYS A 36 -7.18 -13.26 -5.83
CA LYS A 36 -6.82 -12.79 -7.16
C LYS A 36 -8.02 -12.21 -7.93
N PHE A 37 -7.75 -11.10 -8.62
CA PHE A 37 -8.68 -10.47 -9.55
C PHE A 37 -7.95 -9.91 -10.79
N ARG A 38 -8.70 -9.49 -11.80
CA ARG A 38 -8.21 -8.93 -13.05
C ARG A 38 -8.30 -7.41 -13.04
N LEU A 39 -7.57 -6.75 -13.93
CA LEU A 39 -7.63 -5.29 -14.07
C LEU A 39 -9.04 -4.78 -14.36
N CYS A 40 -9.79 -5.44 -15.24
CA CYS A 40 -11.17 -5.07 -15.56
C CYS A 40 -12.16 -5.22 -14.40
N ASP A 41 -11.80 -5.94 -13.34
CA ASP A 41 -12.67 -6.08 -12.16
C ASP A 41 -12.63 -4.83 -11.27
N VAL A 42 -11.56 -4.05 -11.33
CA VAL A 42 -11.32 -2.89 -10.45
C VAL A 42 -11.11 -1.57 -11.19
N LEU A 43 -10.70 -1.59 -12.46
CA LEU A 43 -10.46 -0.41 -13.29
C LEU A 43 -11.47 -0.32 -14.45
N SER A 44 -11.65 0.88 -15.01
CA SER A 44 -12.46 1.14 -16.19
C SER A 44 -11.70 0.76 -17.48
N THR A 45 -11.36 -0.52 -17.62
CA THR A 45 -10.62 -1.06 -18.76
C THR A 45 -11.23 -2.36 -19.24
N ALA A 46 -11.02 -2.69 -20.52
CA ALA A 46 -11.35 -4.01 -21.08
C ALA A 46 -10.20 -5.03 -20.90
N ASP A 47 -9.10 -4.65 -20.29
CA ASP A 47 -7.95 -5.53 -20.06
C ASP A 47 -8.30 -6.58 -19.01
N THR A 48 -8.26 -7.86 -19.43
CA THR A 48 -8.55 -9.01 -18.58
C THR A 48 -7.30 -9.62 -17.95
N SER A 49 -6.15 -8.98 -18.06
CA SER A 49 -4.91 -9.40 -17.40
C SER A 49 -5.09 -9.41 -15.88
N VAL A 50 -4.40 -10.33 -15.23
CA VAL A 50 -4.35 -10.40 -13.77
C VAL A 50 -3.61 -9.17 -13.24
N HIS A 51 -4.13 -8.59 -12.16
CA HIS A 51 -3.49 -7.45 -11.50
C HIS A 51 -2.05 -7.80 -11.08
N PRO A 52 -1.06 -6.89 -11.20
CA PRO A 52 0.35 -7.15 -10.91
C PRO A 52 0.63 -7.79 -9.54
N ALA A 53 -0.15 -7.44 -8.51
CA ALA A 53 -0.02 -8.02 -7.16
C ALA A 53 -0.10 -9.55 -7.11
N PHE A 54 -0.71 -10.17 -8.10
CA PHE A 54 -0.94 -11.63 -8.14
C PHE A 54 0.01 -12.37 -9.07
N ARG A 55 1.17 -11.75 -9.37
CA ARG A 55 2.24 -12.41 -10.13
C ARG A 55 3.58 -12.20 -9.46
N VAL A 56 4.25 -13.30 -9.07
CA VAL A 56 5.57 -13.27 -8.42
C VAL A 56 6.53 -14.13 -9.23
N ASN A 57 7.65 -13.56 -9.67
CA ASN A 57 8.65 -14.23 -10.51
C ASN A 57 8.05 -14.92 -11.75
N GLY A 58 7.10 -14.24 -12.41
CA GLY A 58 6.41 -14.74 -13.59
C GLY A 58 5.35 -15.83 -13.30
N VAL A 59 5.14 -16.20 -12.05
CA VAL A 59 4.13 -17.18 -11.64
C VAL A 59 2.92 -16.47 -11.07
N GLU A 60 1.76 -16.80 -11.59
CA GLU A 60 0.47 -16.31 -11.09
C GLU A 60 0.11 -17.05 -9.79
N ILE A 61 -0.32 -16.30 -8.78
CA ILE A 61 -0.76 -16.81 -7.48
C ILE A 61 -2.26 -16.56 -7.28
N ASP A 62 -2.92 -17.39 -6.47
CA ASP A 62 -4.36 -17.28 -6.23
C ASP A 62 -4.76 -16.12 -5.31
N GLY A 63 -3.80 -15.47 -4.71
CA GLY A 63 -3.97 -14.33 -3.81
C GLY A 63 -2.78 -14.19 -2.87
N PHE A 64 -2.80 -13.17 -2.02
CA PHE A 64 -1.76 -12.95 -1.02
C PHE A 64 -2.38 -12.75 0.37
N TRP A 65 -1.56 -12.99 1.40
CA TRP A 65 -1.93 -12.72 2.78
C TRP A 65 -1.31 -11.40 3.23
N VAL A 66 -2.12 -10.51 3.76
CA VAL A 66 -1.69 -9.22 4.32
C VAL A 66 -1.98 -9.15 5.81
N GLY A 67 -1.17 -8.42 6.57
CA GLY A 67 -1.41 -8.17 7.98
C GLY A 67 -2.79 -7.53 8.20
N LYS A 68 -3.57 -8.10 9.13
CA LYS A 68 -4.88 -7.55 9.49
C LYS A 68 -4.78 -6.17 10.12
N TYR A 69 -3.67 -5.89 10.79
CA TYR A 69 -3.40 -4.68 11.55
C TYR A 69 -2.05 -4.10 11.17
N GLN A 70 -1.89 -2.79 11.29
CA GLN A 70 -0.58 -2.16 11.24
C GLN A 70 0.38 -2.87 12.21
N THR A 71 1.61 -3.12 11.77
CA THR A 71 2.51 -3.96 12.54
C THR A 71 3.11 -3.24 13.74
N SER A 72 3.20 -3.93 14.86
CA SER A 72 4.14 -3.63 15.93
C SER A 72 5.47 -4.39 15.70
N HIS A 73 6.55 -3.95 16.31
CA HIS A 73 7.79 -4.69 16.21
C HIS A 73 8.27 -5.20 17.58
N TYR A 74 8.78 -6.42 17.59
CA TYR A 74 9.32 -7.06 18.78
C TYR A 74 10.57 -7.86 18.42
N ASN A 75 11.68 -7.61 19.13
CA ASN A 75 12.96 -8.27 18.88
C ASN A 75 13.42 -8.24 17.41
N GLY A 76 13.24 -7.10 16.72
CA GLY A 76 13.64 -6.95 15.32
C GLY A 76 12.74 -7.68 14.32
N ARG A 77 11.49 -7.99 14.67
CA ARG A 77 10.51 -8.67 13.84
C ARG A 77 9.17 -7.94 13.89
N ALA A 78 8.45 -7.91 12.77
CA ALA A 78 7.16 -7.25 12.63
C ALA A 78 5.99 -8.23 12.85
N TYR A 79 4.99 -7.84 13.64
CA TYR A 79 3.83 -8.67 13.95
C TYR A 79 2.53 -7.89 13.79
N SER A 80 1.58 -8.44 13.06
CA SER A 80 0.22 -7.91 12.90
C SER A 80 -0.66 -8.49 14.00
N LEU A 81 -0.85 -7.73 15.07
CA LEU A 81 -1.63 -8.12 16.25
C LEU A 81 -2.56 -6.98 16.67
N PRO A 82 -3.74 -7.28 17.25
CA PRO A 82 -4.66 -6.26 17.75
C PRO A 82 -4.17 -5.66 19.07
N GLY A 83 -4.55 -4.40 19.31
CA GLY A 83 -4.29 -3.73 20.58
C GLY A 83 -2.85 -3.27 20.80
N GLU A 84 -2.00 -3.36 19.79
CA GLU A 84 -0.59 -3.01 19.87
C GLU A 84 -0.35 -1.54 19.48
N ASN A 85 0.78 -0.99 19.95
CA ASN A 85 1.25 0.31 19.48
C ASN A 85 1.96 0.11 18.13
N PRO A 86 1.46 0.68 17.03
CA PRO A 86 2.05 0.45 15.71
C PRO A 86 3.48 0.99 15.64
N ALA A 87 4.34 0.25 14.95
CA ALA A 87 5.73 0.65 14.72
C ALA A 87 5.78 1.91 13.84
N ASN A 88 6.72 2.79 14.12
CA ASN A 88 6.97 3.99 13.35
C ASN A 88 8.43 4.42 13.45
N THR A 89 8.78 5.55 12.82
CA THR A 89 10.09 6.21 12.96
C THR A 89 11.27 5.30 12.56
N ALA A 90 11.09 4.52 11.50
CA ALA A 90 12.13 3.71 10.90
C ALA A 90 12.12 3.83 9.36
N SER A 91 13.25 3.52 8.72
CA SER A 91 13.35 3.53 7.27
C SER A 91 12.66 2.30 6.66
N LEU A 92 12.33 2.37 5.36
CA LEU A 92 11.83 1.23 4.60
C LEU A 92 12.73 0.01 4.75
N ASP A 93 14.06 0.17 4.63
CA ASP A 93 15.02 -0.94 4.76
C ASP A 93 14.93 -1.62 6.13
N THR A 94 14.68 -0.85 7.19
CA THR A 94 14.48 -1.39 8.54
C THR A 94 13.22 -2.23 8.61
N PHE A 95 12.08 -1.74 8.08
CA PHE A 95 10.83 -2.50 8.07
C PHE A 95 10.92 -3.74 7.19
N VAL A 96 11.52 -3.65 6.02
CA VAL A 96 11.83 -4.81 5.17
C VAL A 96 12.64 -5.85 5.95
N SER A 97 13.66 -5.41 6.72
CA SER A 97 14.48 -6.32 7.54
C SER A 97 13.66 -7.01 8.63
N TYR A 98 12.74 -6.30 9.31
CA TYR A 98 11.88 -6.86 10.36
C TYR A 98 10.93 -7.94 9.83
N ASN A 99 10.37 -7.73 8.63
CA ASN A 99 9.52 -8.72 7.99
C ASN A 99 10.32 -9.94 7.54
N ARG A 100 11.46 -9.73 6.87
CA ARG A 100 12.34 -10.83 6.42
C ARG A 100 12.94 -11.63 7.57
N ALA A 101 13.21 -11.01 8.73
CA ALA A 101 13.71 -11.68 9.91
C ALA A 101 12.75 -12.74 10.47
N LYS A 102 11.47 -12.71 10.09
CA LYS A 102 10.46 -13.73 10.46
C LYS A 102 10.67 -15.04 9.74
N GLY A 103 11.49 -15.05 8.72
CA GLY A 103 11.73 -16.22 7.88
C GLY A 103 10.60 -16.49 6.88
N GLY A 104 10.77 -17.54 6.11
CA GLY A 104 9.74 -17.99 5.19
C GLY A 104 9.38 -16.99 4.12
N LYS A 105 8.09 -16.65 4.03
CA LYS A 105 7.50 -15.81 2.99
C LYS A 105 7.04 -14.46 3.50
N PHE A 106 7.39 -14.08 4.72
CA PHE A 106 7.04 -12.77 5.24
C PHE A 106 7.84 -11.67 4.52
N HIS A 107 7.17 -10.64 4.08
CA HIS A 107 7.76 -9.49 3.39
C HIS A 107 7.03 -8.21 3.79
N GLU A 108 7.64 -7.07 3.51
CA GLU A 108 6.98 -5.76 3.60
C GLU A 108 5.93 -5.67 2.52
N ILE A 109 4.77 -5.07 2.82
CA ILE A 109 3.72 -4.88 1.80
C ILE A 109 4.32 -4.17 0.57
N THR A 110 3.98 -4.63 -0.61
CA THR A 110 4.48 -4.02 -1.84
C THR A 110 3.53 -2.97 -2.38
N CYS A 111 4.03 -2.07 -3.21
CA CYS A 111 3.18 -1.09 -3.90
C CYS A 111 2.10 -1.76 -4.75
N ALA A 112 2.40 -2.91 -5.35
CA ALA A 112 1.41 -3.67 -6.11
C ALA A 112 0.31 -4.26 -5.21
N GLU A 113 0.66 -4.78 -4.03
CA GLU A 113 -0.31 -5.31 -3.06
C GLU A 113 -1.16 -4.20 -2.45
N TRP A 114 -0.54 -3.08 -2.06
CA TRP A 114 -1.27 -1.91 -1.59
C TRP A 114 -2.25 -1.41 -2.64
N ALA A 115 -1.78 -1.26 -3.90
CA ALA A 115 -2.63 -0.85 -5.01
C ALA A 115 -3.82 -1.79 -5.24
N ALA A 116 -3.60 -3.11 -5.13
CA ALA A 116 -4.68 -4.08 -5.26
C ALA A 116 -5.77 -3.87 -4.18
N ILE A 117 -5.36 -3.65 -2.93
CA ILE A 117 -6.29 -3.38 -1.82
C ILE A 117 -7.04 -2.07 -2.06
N ALA A 118 -6.32 -0.99 -2.40
CA ALA A 118 -6.88 0.33 -2.63
C ALA A 118 -7.91 0.32 -3.76
N LEU A 119 -7.57 -0.23 -4.91
CA LEU A 119 -8.46 -0.33 -6.06
C LEU A 119 -9.70 -1.19 -5.78
N TRP A 120 -9.52 -2.27 -5.01
CA TRP A 120 -10.65 -3.10 -4.58
C TRP A 120 -11.60 -2.33 -3.67
N CYS A 121 -11.06 -1.64 -2.65
CA CYS A 121 -11.86 -0.82 -1.73
C CYS A 121 -12.66 0.23 -2.50
N HIS A 122 -12.00 0.95 -3.39
CA HIS A 122 -12.64 1.97 -4.19
C HIS A 122 -13.76 1.38 -5.06
N LYS A 123 -13.48 0.31 -5.79
CA LYS A 123 -14.47 -0.38 -6.64
C LYS A 123 -15.67 -0.90 -5.84
N ALA A 124 -15.44 -1.34 -4.61
CA ALA A 124 -16.50 -1.80 -3.70
C ALA A 124 -17.28 -0.64 -3.04
N GLY A 125 -16.89 0.61 -3.26
CA GLY A 125 -17.46 1.77 -2.59
C GLY A 125 -17.16 1.78 -1.08
N LYS A 126 -15.98 1.29 -0.69
CA LYS A 126 -15.54 1.14 0.70
C LYS A 126 -14.27 1.93 0.95
N GLU A 127 -14.42 3.19 1.32
CA GLU A 127 -13.31 4.01 1.78
C GLU A 127 -13.15 3.84 3.30
N PRO A 128 -12.11 3.14 3.77
CA PRO A 128 -11.98 2.86 5.21
C PRO A 128 -11.76 4.14 5.99
N TYR A 129 -12.37 4.20 7.16
CA TYR A 129 -12.11 5.25 8.14
C TYR A 129 -10.86 4.90 8.94
N GLY A 130 -10.36 5.86 9.73
CA GLY A 130 -9.17 5.62 10.52
C GLY A 130 -8.80 6.77 11.45
N ASN A 131 -7.61 6.67 12.05
CA ASN A 131 -7.10 7.73 12.93
C ASN A 131 -6.50 8.88 12.10
N ASN A 132 -7.33 9.70 11.49
CA ASN A 132 -6.92 10.91 10.78
C ASN A 132 -7.17 12.21 11.59
N ASN A 133 -7.79 12.10 12.78
CA ASN A 133 -8.11 13.24 13.63
C ASN A 133 -7.98 12.90 15.13
N TYR A 134 -6.77 12.76 15.63
CA TYR A 134 -6.47 12.65 17.05
C TYR A 134 -7.25 11.55 17.79
N GLY A 135 -7.16 10.33 17.29
CA GLY A 135 -7.77 9.13 17.87
C GLY A 135 -9.16 8.80 17.35
N LYS A 136 -9.60 9.51 16.31
CA LYS A 136 -10.89 9.31 15.65
C LYS A 136 -10.78 9.62 14.15
N ASP A 137 -11.79 9.23 13.40
CA ASP A 137 -11.98 9.71 12.03
C ASP A 137 -12.81 11.00 12.03
N THR A 138 -12.50 11.90 11.13
CA THR A 138 -13.22 13.17 10.99
C THR A 138 -14.68 12.96 10.61
N ARG A 139 -14.96 11.95 9.81
CA ARG A 139 -16.30 11.57 9.34
C ARG A 139 -17.12 10.88 10.44
N GLU A 140 -16.47 10.42 11.54
CA GLU A 140 -17.07 9.61 12.59
C GLU A 140 -16.65 10.08 13.99
N SER A 141 -17.00 11.32 14.33
CA SER A 141 -16.47 12.01 15.52
C SER A 141 -16.93 11.44 16.89
N LEU A 142 -17.96 10.61 16.92
CA LEU A 142 -18.49 10.02 18.16
C LEU A 142 -17.62 8.87 18.69
N TYR A 143 -16.90 8.17 17.82
CA TYR A 143 -16.09 7.01 18.17
C TYR A 143 -14.62 7.38 18.26
N ARG A 144 -13.91 6.73 19.18
CA ARG A 144 -12.48 6.89 19.38
C ARG A 144 -11.84 5.53 19.55
N ALA A 145 -10.66 5.37 18.98
CA ALA A 145 -9.80 4.23 19.28
C ALA A 145 -9.00 4.46 20.56
N ILE A 146 -8.37 3.42 21.08
CA ILE A 146 -7.60 3.45 22.33
C ILE A 146 -6.24 4.16 22.08
N PRO A 147 -5.94 5.28 22.75
CA PRO A 147 -4.67 5.99 22.56
C PRO A 147 -3.46 5.19 23.03
N THR A 148 -2.37 5.20 22.26
CA THR A 148 -1.06 4.65 22.64
C THR A 148 0.01 5.72 22.78
N SER A 149 -0.17 6.89 22.19
CA SER A 149 0.73 8.02 22.34
C SER A 149 -0.02 9.35 22.30
N LYS A 150 0.65 10.38 22.80
CA LYS A 150 0.18 11.75 22.69
C LYS A 150 1.13 12.57 21.84
N ASP A 151 0.56 13.56 21.15
CA ASP A 151 1.26 14.65 20.50
C ASP A 151 0.63 15.97 20.95
N ASN A 152 1.38 16.77 21.71
CA ASN A 152 0.92 18.04 22.30
C ASN A 152 -0.46 17.91 23.00
N ASP A 153 -0.59 16.96 23.93
CA ASP A 153 -1.80 16.63 24.69
C ASP A 153 -2.97 16.02 23.88
N LYS A 154 -2.85 15.91 22.58
CA LYS A 154 -3.81 15.20 21.72
C LYS A 154 -3.36 13.76 21.50
N THR A 155 -4.30 12.90 21.13
CA THR A 155 -3.97 11.54 20.72
C THR A 155 -3.14 11.56 19.45
N GLY A 156 -1.92 11.05 19.49
CA GLY A 156 -1.07 10.88 18.32
C GLY A 156 -1.41 9.57 17.61
N ARG A 157 -1.07 8.44 18.27
CA ARG A 157 -1.35 7.10 17.76
C ARG A 157 -2.39 6.39 18.61
N VAL A 158 -3.04 5.41 17.97
CA VAL A 158 -3.98 4.52 18.63
C VAL A 158 -3.52 3.06 18.51
N ALA A 159 -3.99 2.25 19.44
CA ALA A 159 -3.76 0.81 19.41
C ALA A 159 -4.46 0.18 18.19
N THR A 160 -3.75 -0.71 17.51
CA THR A 160 -4.18 -1.35 16.26
C THR A 160 -5.51 -2.08 16.42
N GLY A 161 -6.43 -1.89 15.47
CA GLY A 161 -7.72 -2.55 15.44
C GLY A 161 -8.68 -2.18 16.59
N THR A 162 -8.46 -1.05 17.27
CA THR A 162 -9.34 -0.61 18.37
C THR A 162 -10.38 0.43 17.95
N GLY A 163 -10.35 0.87 16.69
CA GLY A 163 -11.39 1.69 16.11
C GLY A 163 -12.67 0.90 15.83
N PRO A 164 -13.77 1.56 15.45
CA PRO A 164 -15.00 0.89 15.05
C PRO A 164 -14.84 0.11 13.73
N VAL A 165 -15.81 -0.74 13.40
CA VAL A 165 -15.76 -1.61 12.20
C VAL A 165 -15.66 -0.83 10.88
N THR A 166 -16.07 0.42 10.86
CA THR A 166 -15.91 1.35 9.73
C THR A 166 -14.44 1.61 9.37
N TRP A 167 -13.48 1.27 10.27
CA TRP A 167 -12.04 1.38 10.04
C TRP A 167 -11.46 0.15 9.32
N SER A 168 -12.27 -0.87 9.08
CA SER A 168 -11.85 -2.00 8.28
C SER A 168 -12.10 -1.75 6.79
N HIS A 169 -11.23 -2.27 5.92
CA HIS A 169 -11.24 -2.01 4.49
C HIS A 169 -12.53 -2.47 3.78
N ASP A 170 -13.21 -3.47 4.31
CA ASP A 170 -14.45 -4.03 3.76
C ASP A 170 -15.69 -3.71 4.61
N GLY A 171 -15.52 -3.00 5.72
CA GLY A 171 -16.59 -2.67 6.66
C GLY A 171 -17.05 -3.85 7.50
N THR A 172 -16.26 -4.93 7.59
CA THR A 172 -16.56 -6.13 8.40
C THR A 172 -15.46 -6.40 9.43
N LEU A 173 -15.76 -7.31 10.38
CA LEU A 173 -14.73 -7.74 11.33
C LEU A 173 -13.59 -8.55 10.69
N GLU A 174 -13.80 -9.08 9.48
CA GLU A 174 -12.80 -9.87 8.77
C GLU A 174 -11.78 -9.03 8.01
N GLY A 175 -12.07 -7.74 7.78
CA GLY A 175 -11.25 -6.85 6.96
C GLY A 175 -9.89 -6.48 7.58
N ILE A 176 -9.09 -5.77 6.77
CA ILE A 176 -7.83 -5.15 7.19
C ILE A 176 -8.18 -3.85 7.90
N TRP A 177 -7.54 -3.58 9.02
CA TRP A 177 -7.81 -2.41 9.87
C TRP A 177 -6.70 -1.37 9.74
N ASP A 178 -7.07 -0.12 10.03
CA ASP A 178 -6.16 1.01 10.17
C ASP A 178 -5.40 1.41 8.87
N LEU A 179 -5.94 1.07 7.69
CA LEU A 179 -5.35 1.49 6.41
C LEU A 179 -5.40 3.01 6.21
N ASN A 180 -6.25 3.73 6.94
CA ASN A 180 -6.35 5.17 6.90
C ASN A 180 -5.75 5.78 8.16
N GLY A 181 -4.67 6.53 8.02
CA GLY A 181 -4.06 7.28 9.12
C GLY A 181 -3.29 6.43 10.13
N ASN A 182 -3.30 6.87 11.38
CA ASN A 182 -2.56 6.32 12.51
C ASN A 182 -1.04 6.45 12.37
N VAL A 183 -0.38 5.63 11.55
CA VAL A 183 1.03 5.77 11.18
C VAL A 183 1.21 5.69 9.67
N TRP A 184 2.26 6.30 9.14
CA TRP A 184 2.64 6.15 7.75
C TRP A 184 3.10 4.72 7.47
N GLU A 185 2.69 4.17 6.34
CA GLU A 185 3.03 2.82 5.92
C GLU A 185 3.97 2.85 4.73
N TRP A 186 5.08 2.14 4.83
CA TRP A 186 6.02 1.95 3.75
C TRP A 186 5.53 0.85 2.80
N CYS A 187 5.63 1.10 1.50
CA CYS A 187 5.38 0.11 0.46
C CYS A 187 6.65 -0.18 -0.31
N ALA A 188 7.01 -1.46 -0.41
CA ALA A 188 8.19 -1.89 -1.14
C ALA A 188 7.96 -1.97 -2.65
N GLY A 189 9.02 -1.90 -3.45
CA GLY A 189 8.96 -2.14 -4.90
C GLY A 189 8.65 -0.93 -5.77
N LEU A 190 8.58 0.27 -5.18
CA LEU A 190 8.51 1.56 -5.89
C LEU A 190 9.57 2.50 -5.37
N ARG A 191 10.19 3.27 -6.28
CA ARG A 191 11.06 4.40 -5.90
C ARG A 191 11.02 5.50 -6.94
N LEU A 192 11.39 6.71 -6.52
CA LEU A 192 11.65 7.83 -7.40
C LEU A 192 13.15 8.14 -7.41
N VAL A 193 13.73 8.16 -8.60
CA VAL A 193 15.13 8.56 -8.79
C VAL A 193 15.14 9.87 -9.58
N LYS A 194 15.33 10.99 -8.88
CA LYS A 194 15.21 12.34 -9.45
C LYS A 194 13.92 12.54 -10.27
N GLY A 195 12.81 12.02 -9.76
CA GLY A 195 11.50 12.06 -10.40
C GLY A 195 11.22 10.92 -11.39
N GLU A 196 12.20 10.16 -11.84
CA GLU A 196 11.95 8.96 -12.65
C GLU A 196 11.28 7.89 -11.82
N VAL A 197 10.13 7.41 -12.27
CA VAL A 197 9.37 6.34 -11.62
C VAL A 197 10.04 5.00 -11.93
N GLN A 198 10.50 4.33 -10.89
CA GLN A 198 11.10 3.00 -11.01
C GLN A 198 10.35 2.01 -10.13
N VAL A 199 9.99 0.87 -10.71
CA VAL A 199 9.24 -0.20 -10.06
C VAL A 199 10.01 -1.52 -10.14
N ILE A 200 9.69 -2.44 -9.24
CA ILE A 200 10.04 -3.85 -9.40
C ILE A 200 8.87 -4.54 -10.09
N ALA A 201 9.16 -5.29 -11.16
CA ALA A 201 8.16 -5.88 -12.03
C ALA A 201 7.15 -6.74 -11.26
N ASP A 202 5.88 -6.63 -11.62
CA ASP A 202 4.77 -7.37 -11.02
C ASP A 202 4.79 -7.20 -9.48
N ASN A 203 4.70 -8.30 -8.75
CA ASN A 203 4.87 -8.36 -7.30
C ASN A 203 6.19 -9.03 -6.88
N ASN A 204 7.25 -8.89 -7.69
CA ASN A 204 8.53 -9.56 -7.40
C ASN A 204 9.23 -9.00 -6.16
N ALA A 205 8.86 -7.80 -5.70
CA ALA A 205 9.33 -7.25 -4.42
C ALA A 205 8.90 -8.10 -3.21
N ALA A 206 7.80 -8.87 -3.32
CA ALA A 206 7.35 -9.83 -2.32
C ALA A 206 8.23 -11.08 -2.23
N ALA A 207 9.06 -11.36 -3.25
CA ALA A 207 9.93 -12.52 -3.23
C ALA A 207 11.03 -12.38 -2.18
N PRO A 208 11.27 -13.40 -1.32
CA PRO A 208 12.28 -13.33 -0.26
C PRO A 208 13.69 -13.03 -0.76
N THR A 209 13.99 -13.41 -2.01
CA THR A 209 15.29 -13.23 -2.66
C THR A 209 15.39 -11.95 -3.47
N CYS A 210 14.34 -11.13 -3.52
CA CYS A 210 14.37 -9.88 -4.26
C CYS A 210 15.38 -8.91 -3.65
N ASP A 211 16.38 -8.52 -4.43
CA ASP A 211 17.31 -7.46 -4.06
C ASP A 211 16.68 -6.09 -4.37
N MET A 212 16.41 -5.32 -3.33
CA MET A 212 15.87 -3.95 -3.43
C MET A 212 16.94 -2.89 -3.14
N SER A 213 18.22 -3.25 -3.09
CA SER A 213 19.31 -2.29 -2.93
C SER A 213 19.30 -1.25 -4.05
N ALA A 214 19.89 -0.10 -3.79
CA ALA A 214 19.88 1.02 -4.75
C ALA A 214 20.46 0.67 -6.13
N SER A 215 21.43 -0.26 -6.19
CA SER A 215 22.09 -0.71 -7.42
C SER A 215 21.49 -1.97 -8.05
N SER A 216 20.40 -2.50 -7.49
CA SER A 216 19.80 -3.74 -7.98
C SER A 216 19.27 -3.61 -9.41
N ALA A 217 19.53 -4.62 -10.23
CA ALA A 217 18.99 -4.75 -11.58
C ALA A 217 17.49 -5.09 -11.61
N ALA A 218 16.88 -5.38 -10.43
CA ALA A 218 15.44 -5.61 -10.31
C ALA A 218 14.62 -4.33 -10.58
N TRP A 219 15.19 -3.16 -10.30
CA TRP A 219 14.55 -1.89 -10.59
C TRP A 219 14.41 -1.66 -12.09
N LYS A 220 13.22 -1.26 -12.52
CA LYS A 220 12.86 -0.95 -13.89
C LYS A 220 12.21 0.42 -13.97
N ALA A 221 12.56 1.19 -14.99
CA ALA A 221 11.83 2.39 -15.38
C ALA A 221 10.67 1.99 -16.32
N ILE A 222 9.63 2.78 -16.35
CA ILE A 222 8.45 2.54 -17.18
C ILE A 222 8.61 3.32 -18.48
N SER A 223 8.57 2.66 -19.65
CA SER A 223 8.50 3.32 -20.95
C SER A 223 7.23 4.15 -21.03
N ALA A 224 7.37 5.44 -21.25
CA ALA A 224 6.21 6.34 -21.36
C ALA A 224 5.31 6.03 -22.55
N ALA A 225 5.88 5.57 -23.65
CA ALA A 225 5.13 5.26 -24.87
C ALA A 225 4.38 3.91 -24.81
N THR A 226 5.05 2.87 -24.25
CA THR A 226 4.57 1.48 -24.36
C THR A 226 4.15 0.85 -23.03
N GLY A 227 4.49 1.46 -21.89
CA GLY A 227 4.30 0.85 -20.56
C GLY A 227 5.26 -0.30 -20.25
N GLU A 228 6.16 -0.66 -21.16
CA GLU A 228 7.14 -1.71 -20.94
C GLU A 228 8.15 -1.31 -19.86
N LEU A 229 8.61 -2.30 -19.11
CA LEU A 229 9.62 -2.11 -18.08
C LEU A 229 11.03 -2.22 -18.69
N VAL A 230 11.77 -1.13 -18.65
CA VAL A 230 13.10 -1.00 -19.22
C VAL A 230 14.18 -0.84 -18.15
N ALA A 231 15.42 -1.17 -18.45
CA ALA A 231 16.54 -0.94 -17.53
C ALA A 231 16.77 0.57 -17.36
N PRO A 232 16.79 1.10 -16.13
CA PRO A 232 17.11 2.51 -15.90
C PRO A 232 18.60 2.78 -16.09
N ASP A 233 18.96 4.04 -16.39
CA ASP A 233 20.35 4.48 -16.53
C ASP A 233 21.11 4.64 -15.20
N GLY A 234 20.41 4.44 -14.07
CA GLY A 234 20.94 4.61 -12.73
C GLY A 234 20.98 6.06 -12.22
N ASN A 235 20.70 7.03 -13.06
CA ASN A 235 20.77 8.45 -12.73
C ASN A 235 19.40 9.14 -12.70
N GLY A 236 18.32 8.42 -13.05
CA GLY A 236 16.96 8.98 -13.16
C GLY A 236 16.75 9.82 -14.41
N THR A 237 17.60 9.64 -15.42
CA THR A 237 17.57 10.41 -16.68
C THR A 237 17.30 9.55 -17.90
N THR A 238 16.86 8.31 -17.69
CA THR A 238 16.52 7.38 -18.78
C THR A 238 15.56 8.03 -19.77
N GLN A 239 15.94 8.07 -21.02
CA GLN A 239 15.17 8.76 -22.06
C GLN A 239 13.84 8.03 -22.33
N GLY A 240 12.76 8.78 -22.52
CA GLY A 240 11.45 8.23 -22.87
C GLY A 240 10.75 7.44 -21.76
N THR A 241 11.21 7.56 -20.54
CA THR A 241 10.58 6.91 -19.38
C THR A 241 9.66 7.86 -18.61
N VAL A 242 8.75 7.29 -17.85
CA VAL A 242 7.80 8.01 -17.01
C VAL A 242 8.52 8.71 -15.86
N LYS A 243 8.27 10.00 -15.73
CA LYS A 243 8.75 10.86 -14.65
C LYS A 243 7.57 11.57 -13.99
N LEU A 244 7.69 11.82 -12.70
CA LEU A 244 6.70 12.57 -11.93
C LEU A 244 7.23 13.97 -11.64
N ASP A 245 6.56 14.98 -12.18
CA ASP A 245 6.88 16.39 -11.99
C ASP A 245 5.70 17.13 -11.35
N PHE A 246 5.94 18.27 -10.71
CA PHE A 246 4.88 19.10 -10.11
C PHE A 246 4.62 20.32 -10.98
N ILE A 247 3.57 20.25 -11.79
CA ILE A 247 3.25 21.25 -12.82
C ILE A 247 1.93 21.95 -12.50
N SER A 248 1.94 23.27 -12.39
CA SER A 248 0.73 24.08 -12.20
C SER A 248 -0.14 23.62 -11.02
N GLY A 249 0.50 23.25 -9.90
CA GLY A 249 -0.21 22.84 -8.69
C GLY A 249 -0.64 21.37 -8.66
N LYS A 250 -0.22 20.56 -9.64
CA LYS A 250 -0.59 19.14 -9.75
C LYS A 250 0.61 18.26 -9.98
N TRP A 251 0.60 17.05 -9.40
CA TRP A 251 1.51 16.00 -9.78
C TRP A 251 1.17 15.49 -11.17
N THR A 252 2.13 15.54 -12.08
CA THR A 252 1.94 15.25 -13.50
C THR A 252 2.99 14.24 -13.97
N TYR A 253 2.54 13.12 -14.51
CA TYR A 253 3.42 12.19 -15.20
C TYR A 253 3.76 12.71 -16.59
N SER A 254 5.05 12.75 -16.91
CA SER A 254 5.60 13.20 -18.18
C SER A 254 6.89 12.43 -18.52
N THR A 255 7.57 12.79 -19.59
CA THR A 255 8.90 12.24 -19.93
C THR A 255 10.06 13.14 -19.49
N THR A 256 9.77 14.30 -18.91
CA THR A 256 10.77 15.28 -18.49
C THR A 256 10.45 15.82 -17.11
N ILE A 257 11.47 16.29 -16.40
CA ILE A 257 11.35 17.07 -15.18
C ILE A 257 11.75 18.50 -15.49
N ALA A 258 10.85 19.43 -15.37
CA ALA A 258 11.08 20.86 -15.58
C ALA A 258 11.14 21.66 -14.26
N HIS A 259 10.54 21.14 -13.19
CA HIS A 259 10.46 21.82 -11.90
C HIS A 259 11.37 21.13 -10.89
N THR A 260 12.32 21.86 -10.33
CA THR A 260 13.34 21.31 -9.44
C THR A 260 13.16 21.69 -7.99
N THR A 261 12.12 22.47 -7.65
CA THR A 261 11.91 23.02 -6.30
C THR A 261 10.49 22.84 -5.82
N GLY A 262 10.37 22.45 -4.53
CA GLY A 262 9.22 22.72 -3.68
C GLY A 262 7.88 22.17 -4.15
N ALA A 263 7.75 20.85 -4.23
CA ALA A 263 6.43 20.27 -4.44
C ALA A 263 5.56 20.43 -3.19
N ASN A 264 4.37 20.97 -3.39
CA ASN A 264 3.28 20.83 -2.44
C ASN A 264 2.46 19.60 -2.80
N GLY A 265 1.71 19.04 -1.87
CA GLY A 265 0.78 17.97 -2.15
C GLY A 265 -0.33 18.43 -3.10
N CYS A 266 -0.94 17.52 -3.81
CA CYS A 266 -2.24 17.72 -4.47
C CYS A 266 -3.15 16.53 -4.14
N SER A 267 -4.45 16.68 -4.37
CA SER A 267 -5.38 15.58 -4.25
C SER A 267 -5.08 14.49 -5.28
N PHE A 268 -5.23 13.23 -4.92
CA PHE A 268 -5.03 12.11 -5.84
C PHE A 268 -5.87 12.24 -7.13
N LYS A 269 -7.11 12.70 -7.03
CA LYS A 269 -7.96 12.98 -8.21
C LYS A 269 -7.35 13.98 -9.20
N ASP A 270 -6.44 14.83 -8.73
CA ASP A 270 -5.78 15.87 -9.52
C ASP A 270 -4.43 15.41 -10.12
N VAL A 271 -3.95 14.21 -9.73
CA VAL A 271 -2.79 13.59 -10.38
C VAL A 271 -3.12 13.28 -11.84
N THR A 272 -2.26 13.66 -12.75
CA THR A 272 -2.54 13.60 -14.18
C THR A 272 -1.33 13.16 -15.00
N CYS A 273 -1.54 13.00 -16.30
CA CYS A 273 -0.50 12.73 -17.29
C CYS A 273 -0.53 13.81 -18.37
N ASP A 274 0.63 14.17 -18.89
CA ASP A 274 0.69 14.93 -20.13
C ASP A 274 0.51 14.02 -21.36
N SER A 275 0.60 14.61 -22.57
CA SER A 275 0.43 13.89 -23.83
C SER A 275 1.55 12.93 -24.18
N SER A 276 2.69 12.97 -23.47
CA SER A 276 3.83 12.08 -23.70
C SER A 276 3.62 10.67 -23.13
N ILE A 277 2.62 10.49 -22.25
CA ILE A 277 2.33 9.22 -21.61
C ILE A 277 1.27 8.46 -22.40
N GLY A 278 1.67 7.32 -22.96
CA GLY A 278 0.82 6.43 -23.75
C GLY A 278 -0.20 5.65 -22.91
N ALA A 279 -1.21 5.09 -23.57
CA ALA A 279 -2.31 4.40 -22.92
C ALA A 279 -1.87 3.20 -22.04
N ALA A 280 -0.90 2.41 -22.49
CA ALA A 280 -0.42 1.26 -21.73
C ALA A 280 0.37 1.69 -20.48
N ALA A 281 1.16 2.76 -20.57
CA ALA A 281 1.84 3.33 -19.39
C ALA A 281 0.83 3.90 -18.37
N LYS A 282 -0.22 4.59 -18.85
CA LYS A 282 -1.31 5.05 -17.98
C LYS A 282 -1.99 3.89 -17.27
N LEU A 283 -2.32 2.82 -17.99
CA LEU A 283 -2.96 1.65 -17.39
C LEU A 283 -2.07 1.00 -16.32
N LEU A 284 -0.76 0.93 -16.52
CA LEU A 284 0.16 0.43 -15.50
C LEU A 284 0.19 1.34 -14.27
N LEU A 285 0.23 2.66 -14.45
CA LEU A 285 0.16 3.62 -13.34
C LEU A 285 -1.17 3.50 -12.57
N GLN A 286 -2.29 3.31 -13.28
CA GLN A 286 -3.60 3.06 -12.67
C GLN A 286 -3.63 1.74 -11.91
N ALA A 287 -3.08 0.67 -12.47
CA ALA A 287 -2.97 -0.63 -11.80
C ALA A 287 -2.11 -0.58 -10.53
N LEU A 288 -1.17 0.35 -10.45
CA LEU A 288 -0.35 0.59 -9.25
C LEU A 288 -0.95 1.66 -8.33
N ALA A 289 -2.20 2.08 -8.54
CA ALA A 289 -2.88 3.15 -7.81
C ALA A 289 -2.07 4.47 -7.74
N MET A 290 -1.25 4.73 -8.76
CA MET A 290 -0.42 5.93 -8.88
C MET A 290 -1.07 7.00 -9.74
N LEU A 291 -2.05 6.63 -10.54
CA LEU A 291 -2.83 7.52 -11.40
C LEU A 291 -4.31 7.19 -11.22
N PRO A 292 -5.19 8.17 -11.00
CA PRO A 292 -6.62 7.91 -10.89
C PRO A 292 -7.18 7.35 -12.18
N ASP A 293 -8.08 6.37 -12.06
CA ASP A 293 -8.95 5.93 -13.14
C ASP A 293 -10.17 6.87 -13.24
N ALA A 294 -10.83 6.92 -14.39
CA ALA A 294 -12.06 7.70 -14.56
C ALA A 294 -13.17 7.30 -13.56
N ALA A 295 -13.18 6.04 -13.11
CA ALA A 295 -14.09 5.55 -12.08
C ALA A 295 -13.75 6.04 -10.65
N LEU A 296 -12.54 6.56 -10.43
CA LEU A 296 -12.09 7.07 -9.12
C LEU A 296 -12.38 8.56 -8.94
N THR A 297 -12.92 9.22 -9.94
CA THR A 297 -13.19 10.66 -9.85
C THR A 297 -14.43 10.93 -9.00
N GLY A 298 -14.25 11.53 -7.85
CA GLY A 298 -15.30 12.17 -7.08
C GLY A 298 -15.70 11.51 -5.77
N ASP A 299 -15.50 10.23 -5.57
CA ASP A 299 -15.87 9.53 -4.35
C ASP A 299 -14.67 9.34 -3.41
N GLY A 300 -14.90 9.34 -2.09
CA GLY A 300 -13.86 9.16 -1.08
C GLY A 300 -12.91 10.36 -0.90
N ILE A 301 -13.20 11.50 -1.52
CA ILE A 301 -12.35 12.69 -1.49
C ILE A 301 -12.88 13.68 -0.46
N ASP A 302 -12.06 14.01 0.52
CA ASP A 302 -12.37 15.06 1.48
C ASP A 302 -11.58 16.33 1.17
N ALA A 303 -12.26 17.36 0.68
CA ALA A 303 -11.67 18.66 0.41
C ALA A 303 -11.08 19.34 1.68
N THR A 304 -11.56 18.98 2.86
CA THR A 304 -11.08 19.49 4.14
C THR A 304 -9.66 19.05 4.46
N TYR A 305 -9.27 17.86 3.98
CA TYR A 305 -7.96 17.23 4.24
C TYR A 305 -7.08 17.17 3.00
N GLY A 306 -7.42 17.91 1.95
CA GLY A 306 -6.62 17.99 0.73
C GLY A 306 -6.83 16.83 -0.23
N GLY A 307 -7.87 16.02 -0.05
CA GLY A 307 -8.21 14.95 -0.96
C GLY A 307 -8.37 13.58 -0.33
N ASP A 308 -7.77 12.58 -0.95
CA ASP A 308 -8.01 11.18 -0.65
C ASP A 308 -7.51 10.76 0.72
N TYR A 309 -8.30 9.98 1.42
CA TYR A 309 -7.97 9.48 2.75
C TYR A 309 -7.03 8.30 2.74
N PHE A 310 -6.97 7.59 1.65
CA PHE A 310 -6.42 6.24 1.61
C PHE A 310 -5.24 6.08 0.65
N TYR A 311 -5.07 6.97 -0.31
CA TYR A 311 -3.99 6.89 -1.29
C TYR A 311 -2.73 7.63 -0.90
#